data_4cb226aaff782febf00cab6acc1cd8bd
#
_entry.id   4cb226aaff782febf00cab6acc1cd8bd
#
_cell.length_a   1.000
_cell.length_b   1.000
_cell.length_c   1.000
_cell.angle_alpha   90.00
_cell.angle_beta   90.00
_cell.angle_gamma   90.00
#
_symmetry.space_group_name_H-M   'P 1'
#
loop_
_entity.id
_entity.type
_entity.pdbx_description
1 polymer ?
#
loop_
_entity_poly.entity_id
_entity_poly.type
_entity_poly.pdbx_seq_one_letter_code
_entity_poly.pdbx_strand_id
1 'polypeptide(L)'
;MRVCVLYCGNQGNEPKLKELATKLSDGIASNGHTVEAFDMNLEMGKVISFYDYVVVITRAVSLFSKYIPENVLKFLKTAGTVSGKRCSCFISKDSARKSKVLQYLMHVMESEGMYLMVSDVLSNGDYAYAVGKRLHVDSGMKE
;
A
#
# COMPACT_ATOMS: atom_id res chain seq x y z
N MET A 1 -12.11 7.77 9.36
CA MET A 1 -10.68 7.96 9.09
C MET A 1 -10.45 8.27 7.63
N ARG A 2 -9.44 9.06 7.35
CA ARG A 2 -9.00 9.33 5.98
C ARG A 2 -7.86 8.36 5.64
N VAL A 3 -8.08 7.52 4.64
CA VAL A 3 -7.16 6.45 4.25
C VAL A 3 -6.60 6.75 2.87
N CYS A 4 -5.30 6.63 2.73
CA CYS A 4 -4.59 6.78 1.47
C CYS A 4 -4.15 5.39 1.00
N VAL A 5 -4.59 4.99 -0.18
CA VAL A 5 -4.15 3.74 -0.82
C VAL A 5 -3.21 4.10 -1.96
N LEU A 6 -1.96 3.71 -1.82
CA LEU A 6 -0.91 4.00 -2.79
C LEU A 6 -0.54 2.72 -3.50
N TYR A 7 -0.56 2.73 -4.83
CA TYR A 7 -0.12 1.58 -5.60
C TYR A 7 0.97 1.96 -6.59
N CYS A 8 1.87 1.03 -6.84
CA CYS A 8 3.03 1.29 -7.70
C CYS A 8 3.38 0.04 -8.49
N GLY A 9 3.22 0.13 -9.80
CA GLY A 9 3.68 -0.90 -10.72
C GLY A 9 5.07 -0.60 -11.26
N ASN A 10 5.59 -1.51 -12.07
CA ASN A 10 6.90 -1.33 -12.72
C ASN A 10 6.85 -0.29 -13.83
N GLN A 11 5.68 -0.11 -14.43
CA GLN A 11 5.43 0.86 -15.49
C GLN A 11 4.15 1.62 -15.19
N GLY A 12 3.95 2.74 -15.88
CA GLY A 12 2.89 3.68 -15.56
C GLY A 12 1.45 3.18 -15.74
N ASN A 13 1.23 1.99 -16.29
CA ASN A 13 -0.12 1.45 -16.48
C ASN A 13 -0.12 -0.06 -16.26
N GLU A 14 -0.61 -0.47 -15.09
CA GLU A 14 -0.77 -1.88 -14.75
C GLU A 14 -2.20 -2.10 -14.25
N PRO A 15 -3.14 -2.46 -15.16
CA PRO A 15 -4.56 -2.60 -14.81
C PRO A 15 -4.84 -3.55 -13.66
N LYS A 16 -4.10 -4.65 -13.55
CA LYS A 16 -4.31 -5.63 -12.47
C LYS A 16 -4.00 -5.03 -11.11
N LEU A 17 -2.92 -4.26 -11.01
CA LEU A 17 -2.53 -3.63 -9.75
C LEU A 17 -3.53 -2.54 -9.36
N LYS A 18 -3.98 -1.77 -10.34
CA LYS A 18 -5.03 -0.77 -10.13
C LYS A 18 -6.32 -1.41 -9.66
N GLU A 19 -6.68 -2.56 -10.22
CA GLU A 19 -7.86 -3.31 -9.78
C GLU A 19 -7.75 -3.74 -8.32
N LEU A 20 -6.60 -4.28 -7.92
CA LEU A 20 -6.36 -4.66 -6.53
C LEU A 20 -6.52 -3.45 -5.59
N ALA A 21 -5.93 -2.32 -5.97
CA ALA A 21 -6.04 -1.09 -5.19
C ALA A 21 -7.48 -0.60 -5.08
N THR A 22 -8.22 -0.63 -6.17
CA THR A 22 -9.62 -0.21 -6.21
C THR A 22 -10.48 -1.11 -5.34
N LYS A 23 -10.32 -2.41 -5.45
CA LYS A 23 -11.09 -3.38 -4.66
C LYS A 23 -10.77 -3.29 -3.18
N LEU A 24 -9.51 -3.16 -2.83
CA LEU A 24 -9.10 -2.97 -1.44
C LEU A 24 -9.71 -1.68 -0.88
N SER A 25 -9.64 -0.60 -1.64
CA SER A 25 -10.21 0.70 -1.27
C SER A 25 -11.72 0.60 -1.04
N ASP A 26 -12.43 -0.09 -1.92
CA ASP A 26 -13.87 -0.31 -1.78
C ASP A 26 -14.19 -1.08 -0.49
N GLY A 27 -13.38 -2.09 -0.18
CA GLY A 27 -13.54 -2.85 1.05
C GLY A 27 -13.36 -1.99 2.30
N ILE A 28 -12.33 -1.17 2.32
CA ILE A 28 -12.07 -0.24 3.44
C ILE A 28 -13.21 0.78 3.56
N ALA A 29 -13.63 1.34 2.43
CA ALA A 29 -14.70 2.34 2.39
C ALA A 29 -16.04 1.78 2.90
N SER A 30 -16.26 0.47 2.73
CA SER A 30 -17.49 -0.18 3.22
C SER A 30 -17.66 -0.07 4.73
N ASN A 31 -16.60 0.21 5.45
CA ASN A 31 -16.61 0.40 6.91
C ASN A 31 -16.78 1.89 7.32
N GLY A 32 -17.10 2.77 6.36
CA GLY A 32 -17.37 4.17 6.66
C GLY A 32 -16.16 5.10 6.57
N HIS A 33 -15.00 4.60 6.15
CA HIS A 33 -13.80 5.43 5.99
C HIS A 33 -13.82 6.17 4.65
N THR A 34 -13.19 7.34 4.61
CA THR A 34 -12.94 8.07 3.36
C THR A 34 -11.64 7.57 2.78
N VAL A 35 -11.70 6.98 1.60
CA VAL A 35 -10.53 6.34 0.97
C VAL A 35 -10.23 6.99 -0.37
N GLU A 36 -8.97 7.33 -0.57
CA GLU A 36 -8.47 7.84 -1.86
C GLU A 36 -7.31 6.96 -2.31
N ALA A 37 -7.31 6.58 -3.59
CA ALA A 37 -6.28 5.73 -4.16
C ALA A 37 -5.46 6.52 -5.19
N PHE A 38 -4.14 6.36 -5.15
CA PHE A 38 -3.22 7.09 -6.03
C PHE A 38 -2.18 6.15 -6.62
N ASP A 39 -1.87 6.36 -7.89
CA ASP A 39 -0.74 5.73 -8.55
C ASP A 39 0.53 6.53 -8.19
N MET A 40 1.46 5.89 -7.49
CA MET A 40 2.70 6.55 -7.09
C MET A 40 3.52 7.05 -8.28
N ASN A 41 3.47 6.35 -9.40
CA ASN A 41 4.21 6.76 -10.60
C ASN A 41 3.67 8.06 -11.19
N LEU A 42 2.38 8.35 -11.00
CA LEU A 42 1.73 9.55 -11.51
C LEU A 42 1.70 10.69 -10.50
N GLU A 43 1.81 10.38 -9.22
CA GLU A 43 1.62 11.35 -8.13
C GLU A 43 2.90 11.59 -7.33
N MET A 44 4.06 11.40 -7.94
CA MET A 44 5.34 11.62 -7.26
C MET A 44 5.41 13.04 -6.69
N GLY A 45 5.81 13.15 -5.43
CA GLY A 45 5.85 14.44 -4.73
C GLY A 45 4.57 14.83 -4.00
N LYS A 46 3.50 14.02 -4.14
CA LYS A 46 2.25 14.28 -3.42
C LYS A 46 2.46 14.13 -1.91
N VAL A 47 1.98 15.10 -1.14
CA VAL A 47 2.05 15.07 0.32
C VAL A 47 0.85 14.32 0.88
N ILE A 48 1.11 13.32 1.72
CA ILE A 48 0.07 12.47 2.32
C ILE A 48 -0.02 12.64 3.85
N SER A 49 0.52 13.71 4.38
CA SER A 49 0.54 13.97 5.84
C SER A 49 -0.85 14.05 6.46
N PHE A 50 -1.87 14.41 5.67
CA PHE A 50 -3.24 14.57 6.15
C PHE A 50 -3.99 13.27 6.37
N TYR A 51 -3.47 12.16 5.87
CA TYR A 51 -4.16 10.88 5.97
C TYR A 51 -3.84 10.22 7.31
N ASP A 52 -4.84 9.56 7.87
CA ASP A 52 -4.71 8.89 9.17
C ASP A 52 -4.07 7.53 9.05
N TYR A 53 -4.22 6.90 7.90
CA TYR A 53 -3.76 5.54 7.64
C TYR A 53 -3.29 5.40 6.21
N VAL A 54 -2.20 4.67 6.01
CA VAL A 54 -1.59 4.52 4.68
C VAL A 54 -1.53 3.05 4.30
N VAL A 55 -1.95 2.75 3.08
CA VAL A 55 -1.85 1.42 2.50
C VAL A 55 -0.95 1.50 1.27
N VAL A 56 0.00 0.60 1.15
CA VAL A 56 0.87 0.51 -0.03
C VAL A 56 0.66 -0.85 -0.69
N ILE A 57 0.39 -0.83 -1.99
CA ILE A 57 0.26 -2.04 -2.81
C ILE A 57 1.28 -1.95 -3.94
N THR A 58 2.13 -2.95 -4.06
CA THR A 58 3.11 -2.97 -5.13
C THR A 58 3.35 -4.41 -5.62
N ARG A 59 4.38 -4.58 -6.40
CA ARG A 59 4.76 -5.88 -6.96
C ARG A 59 6.28 -5.98 -7.05
N ALA A 60 6.77 -7.22 -7.24
CA ALA A 60 8.19 -7.42 -7.52
C ALA A 60 8.57 -6.80 -8.87
N VAL A 61 9.79 -6.30 -8.98
CA VAL A 61 10.29 -5.73 -10.24
C VAL A 61 10.45 -6.78 -11.33
N SER A 62 10.62 -8.05 -10.95
CA SER A 62 10.65 -9.18 -11.88
C SER A 62 10.26 -10.47 -11.14
N LEU A 63 10.04 -11.56 -11.90
CA LEU A 63 9.54 -12.82 -11.36
C LEU A 63 10.41 -13.39 -10.23
N PHE A 64 11.73 -13.29 -10.34
CA PHE A 64 12.67 -13.85 -9.36
C PHE A 64 13.32 -12.82 -8.45
N SER A 65 12.96 -11.55 -8.59
CA SER A 65 13.50 -10.50 -7.73
C SER A 65 12.79 -10.47 -6.37
N LYS A 66 13.53 -10.08 -5.36
CA LYS A 66 12.96 -9.76 -4.04
C LYS A 66 12.66 -8.26 -3.88
N TYR A 67 12.99 -7.45 -4.88
CA TYR A 67 12.88 -5.99 -4.79
C TYR A 67 11.57 -5.49 -5.38
N ILE A 68 11.15 -4.32 -4.90
CA ILE A 68 9.97 -3.58 -5.37
C ILE A 68 10.44 -2.40 -6.23
N PRO A 69 9.52 -1.76 -6.99
CA PRO A 69 9.89 -0.59 -7.78
C PRO A 69 10.51 0.51 -6.91
N GLU A 70 11.57 1.11 -7.41
CA GLU A 70 12.29 2.16 -6.71
C GLU A 70 11.40 3.38 -6.42
N ASN A 71 10.40 3.61 -7.25
CA ASN A 71 9.47 4.73 -7.06
C ASN A 71 8.68 4.64 -5.75
N VAL A 72 8.50 3.44 -5.19
CA VAL A 72 7.90 3.31 -3.87
C VAL A 72 8.76 4.01 -2.83
N LEU A 73 10.06 3.75 -2.86
CA LEU A 73 11.02 4.38 -1.93
C LEU A 73 11.06 5.89 -2.12
N LYS A 74 11.13 6.33 -3.37
CA LYS A 74 11.18 7.77 -3.72
C LYS A 74 9.91 8.47 -3.27
N PHE A 75 8.75 7.87 -3.51
CA PHE A 75 7.47 8.45 -3.11
C PHE A 75 7.40 8.65 -1.60
N LEU A 76 7.73 7.62 -0.83
CA LEU A 76 7.65 7.69 0.63
C LEU A 76 8.61 8.72 1.21
N LYS A 77 9.77 8.93 0.60
CA LYS A 77 10.74 9.93 1.05
C LYS A 77 10.29 11.36 0.78
N THR A 78 9.43 11.57 -0.20
CA THR A 78 8.97 12.90 -0.63
C THR A 78 7.51 13.16 -0.32
N ALA A 79 6.87 12.29 0.46
CA ALA A 79 5.43 12.34 0.72
C ALA A 79 5.05 13.20 1.94
N GLY A 80 5.98 13.94 2.50
CA GLY A 80 5.79 14.68 3.74
C GLY A 80 6.03 13.79 4.95
N THR A 81 5.41 14.11 6.07
CA THR A 81 5.59 13.35 7.31
C THR A 81 4.78 12.06 7.26
N VAL A 82 5.47 10.91 7.19
CA VAL A 82 4.84 9.59 7.28
C VAL A 82 5.22 8.86 8.56
N SER A 83 6.24 9.31 9.26
CA SER A 83 6.68 8.72 10.53
C SER A 83 5.56 8.74 11.56
N GLY A 84 5.37 7.63 12.25
CA GLY A 84 4.32 7.48 13.25
C GLY A 84 2.96 7.06 12.70
N LYS A 85 2.78 7.06 11.39
CA LYS A 85 1.50 6.64 10.79
C LYS A 85 1.36 5.12 10.84
N ARG A 86 0.17 4.66 11.15
CA ARG A 86 -0.17 3.24 11.00
C ARG A 86 -0.38 2.94 9.53
N CYS A 87 0.04 1.76 9.10
CA CYS A 87 0.00 1.39 7.71
C CYS A 87 -0.21 -0.10 7.51
N SER A 88 -0.55 -0.45 6.29
CA SER A 88 -0.59 -1.84 5.82
C SER A 88 0.12 -1.91 4.48
N CYS A 89 0.65 -3.08 4.15
CA CYS A 89 1.30 -3.27 2.86
C CYS A 89 0.89 -4.59 2.24
N PHE A 90 0.77 -4.57 0.92
CA PHE A 90 0.32 -5.73 0.15
C PHE A 90 1.12 -5.82 -1.14
N ILE A 91 1.29 -7.04 -1.63
CA ILE A 91 1.88 -7.26 -2.94
C ILE A 91 0.96 -8.13 -3.79
N SER A 92 1.10 -8.02 -5.11
CA SER A 92 0.44 -8.94 -6.02
C SER A 92 1.14 -10.29 -6.00
N LYS A 93 0.44 -11.34 -6.49
CA LYS A 93 0.94 -12.71 -6.46
C LYS A 93 1.99 -13.04 -7.52
N ASP A 94 2.40 -12.07 -8.34
CA ASP A 94 3.18 -12.28 -9.55
C ASP A 94 4.68 -12.51 -9.33
N SER A 95 5.09 -12.92 -8.15
CA SER A 95 6.50 -13.18 -7.86
C SER A 95 6.70 -14.62 -7.38
N ALA A 96 7.79 -15.23 -7.82
CA ALA A 96 8.24 -16.53 -7.29
C ALA A 96 8.81 -16.36 -5.86
N ARG A 97 9.16 -15.15 -5.46
CA ARG A 97 9.75 -14.85 -4.14
C ARG A 97 8.83 -13.95 -3.30
N LYS A 98 7.53 -14.26 -3.29
CA LYS A 98 6.52 -13.42 -2.62
C LYS A 98 6.88 -13.05 -1.18
N SER A 99 7.31 -14.00 -0.37
CA SER A 99 7.67 -13.75 1.03
C SER A 99 8.81 -12.75 1.16
N LYS A 100 9.82 -12.86 0.30
CA LYS A 100 10.96 -11.95 0.32
C LYS A 100 10.58 -10.55 -0.14
N VAL A 101 9.74 -10.47 -1.17
CA VAL A 101 9.24 -9.17 -1.67
C VAL A 101 8.43 -8.47 -0.59
N LEU A 102 7.53 -9.19 0.06
CA LEU A 102 6.70 -8.64 1.13
C LEU A 102 7.55 -8.18 2.31
N GLN A 103 8.53 -8.98 2.73
CA GLN A 103 9.45 -8.60 3.79
C GLN A 103 10.23 -7.33 3.44
N TYR A 104 10.65 -7.20 2.19
CA TYR A 104 11.37 -6.02 1.75
C TYR A 104 10.50 -4.76 1.82
N LEU A 105 9.26 -4.86 1.34
CA LEU A 105 8.29 -3.75 1.42
C LEU A 105 8.02 -3.36 2.88
N MET A 106 7.82 -4.34 3.75
CA MET A 106 7.63 -4.11 5.18
C MET A 106 8.80 -3.33 5.77
N HIS A 107 10.02 -3.77 5.44
CA HIS A 107 11.24 -3.11 5.92
C HIS A 107 11.33 -1.66 5.43
N VAL A 108 11.01 -1.42 4.15
CA VAL A 108 11.03 -0.08 3.58
C VAL A 108 10.07 0.85 4.34
N MET A 109 8.85 0.41 4.59
CA MET A 109 7.86 1.23 5.29
C MET A 109 8.24 1.46 6.75
N GLU A 110 8.73 0.43 7.44
CA GLU A 110 9.20 0.57 8.82
C GLU A 110 10.41 1.47 8.93
N SER A 111 11.30 1.46 7.94
CA SER A 111 12.47 2.34 7.93
C SER A 111 12.11 3.82 7.76
N GLU A 112 10.92 4.11 7.25
CA GLU A 112 10.39 5.48 7.18
C GLU A 112 9.64 5.89 8.47
N GLY A 113 9.67 5.05 9.49
CA GLY A 113 9.06 5.32 10.79
C GLY A 113 7.58 4.97 10.89
N MET A 114 7.06 4.24 9.93
CA MET A 114 5.65 3.83 9.93
C MET A 114 5.43 2.60 10.80
N TYR A 115 4.24 2.48 11.38
CA TYR A 115 3.84 1.31 12.17
C TYR A 115 3.03 0.35 11.31
N LEU A 116 3.65 -0.76 10.95
CA LEU A 116 3.03 -1.75 10.09
C LEU A 116 2.06 -2.63 10.87
N MET A 117 0.79 -2.61 10.48
CA MET A 117 -0.27 -3.34 11.16
C MET A 117 -0.61 -4.67 10.47
N VAL A 118 -0.69 -4.67 9.13
CA VAL A 118 -1.08 -5.84 8.35
C VAL A 118 -0.24 -5.91 7.08
N SER A 119 0.12 -7.12 6.69
CA SER A 119 0.78 -7.38 5.40
C SER A 119 0.21 -8.66 4.81
N ASP A 120 0.05 -8.71 3.50
CA ASP A 120 -0.47 -9.89 2.83
C ASP A 120 -0.15 -9.86 1.33
N VAL A 121 -0.37 -11.00 0.70
CA VAL A 121 -0.31 -11.15 -0.75
C VAL A 121 -1.74 -11.16 -1.28
N LEU A 122 -2.05 -10.26 -2.21
CA LEU A 122 -3.39 -10.16 -2.79
C LEU A 122 -3.47 -11.03 -4.04
N SER A 123 -4.23 -12.11 -3.97
CA SER A 123 -4.34 -13.10 -5.05
C SER A 123 -5.25 -12.63 -6.20
N ASN A 124 -6.28 -11.85 -5.89
CA ASN A 124 -7.23 -11.31 -6.87
C ASN A 124 -8.06 -10.18 -6.26
N GLY A 125 -8.94 -9.57 -7.08
CA GLY A 125 -9.76 -8.44 -6.63
C GLY A 125 -10.75 -8.80 -5.54
N ASP A 126 -11.35 -9.98 -5.59
CA ASP A 126 -12.32 -10.41 -4.57
C ASP A 126 -11.63 -10.57 -3.21
N TYR A 127 -10.44 -11.14 -3.20
CA TYR A 127 -9.65 -11.27 -1.98
C TYR A 127 -9.23 -9.90 -1.45
N ALA A 128 -8.83 -9.00 -2.35
CA ALA A 128 -8.46 -7.63 -1.97
C ALA A 128 -9.64 -6.91 -1.30
N TYR A 129 -10.83 -7.03 -1.85
CA TYR A 129 -12.04 -6.46 -1.24
C TYR A 129 -12.28 -7.04 0.17
N ALA A 130 -12.18 -8.35 0.31
CA ALA A 130 -12.37 -9.02 1.59
C ALA A 130 -11.34 -8.57 2.63
N VAL A 131 -10.08 -8.43 2.22
CA VAL A 131 -9.01 -7.92 3.09
C VAL A 131 -9.32 -6.49 3.53
N GLY A 132 -9.70 -5.62 2.59
CA GLY A 132 -10.06 -4.24 2.90
C GLY A 132 -11.22 -4.14 3.88
N LYS A 133 -12.23 -4.97 3.70
CA LYS A 133 -13.41 -5.00 4.57
C LYS A 133 -13.07 -5.45 5.99
N ARG A 134 -12.09 -6.34 6.15
CA ARG A 134 -11.65 -6.83 7.47
C ARG A 134 -10.57 -5.97 8.11
N LEU A 135 -9.99 -5.03 7.36
CA LEU A 135 -8.89 -4.22 7.84
C LEU A 135 -9.36 -3.30 8.97
N HIS A 136 -8.70 -3.41 10.12
CA HIS A 136 -8.99 -2.52 11.24
C HIS A 136 -8.17 -1.24 11.07
N VAL A 137 -8.85 -0.17 10.71
CA VAL A 137 -8.22 1.11 10.40
C VAL A 137 -8.41 2.07 11.57
N ASP A 138 -7.31 2.46 12.20
CA ASP A 138 -7.30 3.53 13.19
C ASP A 138 -5.95 4.27 13.13
N SER A 139 -5.91 5.47 13.68
CA SER A 139 -4.70 6.31 13.67
C SER A 139 -3.73 6.00 14.79
N GLY A 140 -4.12 5.12 15.72
CA GLY A 140 -3.33 4.87 16.93
C GLY A 140 -3.49 5.94 18.00
N MET A 141 -4.25 6.99 17.74
CA MET A 141 -4.54 8.04 18.72
C MET A 141 -5.65 7.57 19.66
N LYS A 142 -5.41 7.70 20.95
CA LYS A 142 -6.45 7.46 21.96
C LYS A 142 -7.20 8.75 22.21
N GLU A 143 -8.49 8.65 22.14
CA GLU A 143 -9.37 9.76 22.54
C GLU A 143 -9.46 9.84 24.06
#